data_c5331501bd436443c33458f9d0a35000
#
_entry.id   c5331501bd436443c33458f9d0a35000
#
_cell.length_a   1.000
_cell.length_b   1.000
_cell.length_c   1.000
_cell.angle_alpha   90.00
_cell.angle_beta   90.00
_cell.angle_gamma   90.00
#
_symmetry.space_group_name_H-M   'P 1'
#
loop_
_entity.id
_entity.type
_entity.pdbx_description
1 polymer ?
#
loop_
_entity_poly.entity_id
_entity_poly.type
_entity_poly.pdbx_seq_one_letter_code
_entity_poly.pdbx_strand_id
1 'polypeptide(L)'
;MALGSDTGGSIRQPSSFCGVTGMKPTYGTVSRYGLIAYGSSLDQIGPVAKDVTDCAALLQTVASYDAKDATSMKRDDYDFMSALKEDVSDLKIGIPNSYFGEGLDPQVKESILKAADVLKARGAEVEYFDLDLIDYAIPAYYVIASAEASSN
;
A
#
# COMPACT_ATOMS: atom_id res chain seq x y z
N MET A 1 7.56 0.34 -16.00
CA MET A 1 6.95 1.20 -14.97
C MET A 1 5.59 1.69 -15.45
N ALA A 2 4.63 1.82 -14.54
CA ALA A 2 3.29 2.37 -14.79
C ALA A 2 2.77 3.08 -13.54
N LEU A 3 1.72 3.88 -13.69
CA LEU A 3 0.92 4.41 -12.58
C LEU A 3 -0.44 3.72 -12.57
N GLY A 4 -0.97 3.49 -11.39
CA GLY A 4 -2.31 2.98 -11.15
C GLY A 4 -3.03 3.79 -10.09
N SER A 5 -4.30 3.47 -9.83
CA SER A 5 -5.04 3.99 -8.69
C SER A 5 -5.53 2.84 -7.81
N ASP A 6 -5.59 3.09 -6.52
CA ASP A 6 -5.95 2.09 -5.51
C ASP A 6 -6.93 2.70 -4.51
N THR A 7 -8.11 2.11 -4.43
CA THR A 7 -9.14 2.47 -3.47
C THR A 7 -9.27 1.39 -2.39
N GLY A 8 -9.35 0.13 -2.81
CA GLY A 8 -9.48 -1.04 -1.93
C GLY A 8 -8.46 -2.14 -2.20
N GLY A 9 -7.39 -1.87 -2.98
CA GLY A 9 -6.38 -2.84 -3.36
C GLY A 9 -6.02 -2.85 -4.85
N SER A 10 -6.55 -1.91 -5.64
CA SER A 10 -6.48 -1.97 -7.12
C SER A 10 -5.10 -1.71 -7.74
N ILE A 11 -4.09 -1.35 -6.96
CA ILE A 11 -2.66 -1.43 -7.33
C ILE A 11 -2.05 -2.71 -6.76
N ARG A 12 -2.23 -2.97 -5.47
CA ARG A 12 -1.57 -4.05 -4.72
C ARG A 12 -1.98 -5.42 -5.21
N GLN A 13 -3.27 -5.67 -5.37
CA GLN A 13 -3.81 -6.97 -5.79
C GLN A 13 -3.38 -7.35 -7.22
N PRO A 14 -3.60 -6.52 -8.26
CA PRO A 14 -3.16 -6.87 -9.60
C PRO A 14 -1.63 -6.97 -9.73
N SER A 15 -0.86 -6.19 -8.97
CA SER A 15 0.59 -6.32 -8.95
C SER A 15 1.02 -7.68 -8.39
N SER A 16 0.35 -8.17 -7.35
CA SER A 16 0.58 -9.52 -6.82
C SER A 16 0.28 -10.60 -7.86
N PHE A 17 -0.84 -10.50 -8.57
CA PHE A 17 -1.21 -11.46 -9.63
C PHE A 17 -0.23 -11.46 -10.81
N CYS A 18 0.32 -10.30 -11.14
CA CYS A 18 1.27 -10.15 -12.25
C CYS A 18 2.73 -10.40 -11.86
N GLY A 19 3.02 -10.66 -10.58
CA GLY A 19 4.39 -10.85 -10.10
C GLY A 19 5.28 -9.60 -10.27
N VAL A 20 4.70 -8.42 -10.05
CA VAL A 20 5.40 -7.13 -10.11
C VAL A 20 5.26 -6.39 -8.78
N THR A 21 6.05 -5.35 -8.58
CA THR A 21 5.97 -4.48 -7.40
C THR A 21 4.95 -3.38 -7.62
N GLY A 22 3.96 -3.29 -6.73
CA GLY A 22 2.99 -2.20 -6.71
C GLY A 22 2.93 -1.56 -5.32
N MET A 23 2.90 -0.24 -5.27
CA MET A 23 2.86 0.50 -4.02
C MET A 23 1.69 1.47 -3.98
N LYS A 24 0.85 1.34 -2.95
CA LYS A 24 -0.11 2.38 -2.59
C LYS A 24 0.54 3.29 -1.53
N PRO A 25 0.97 4.50 -1.89
CA PRO A 25 1.55 5.41 -0.93
C PRO A 25 0.51 5.93 0.07
N THR A 26 0.96 6.64 1.07
CA THR A 26 0.09 7.33 2.03
C THR A 26 -0.82 8.30 1.29
N TYR A 27 -2.08 8.39 1.71
CA TYR A 27 -3.08 9.30 1.16
C TYR A 27 -2.55 10.74 1.09
N GLY A 28 -2.80 11.41 -0.05
CA GLY A 28 -2.34 12.77 -0.31
C GLY A 28 -0.86 12.91 -0.71
N THR A 29 -0.12 11.81 -0.87
CA THR A 29 1.30 11.83 -1.31
C THR A 29 1.45 12.15 -2.79
N VAL A 30 0.57 11.64 -3.64
CA VAL A 30 0.54 11.90 -5.08
C VAL A 30 -0.78 12.60 -5.40
N SER A 31 -0.72 13.67 -6.20
CA SER A 31 -1.90 14.41 -6.64
C SER A 31 -2.88 13.50 -7.39
N ARG A 32 -4.16 13.69 -7.12
CA ARG A 32 -5.27 13.02 -7.81
C ARG A 32 -5.95 13.93 -8.84
N TYR A 33 -5.37 15.11 -9.11
CA TYR A 33 -5.94 16.01 -10.10
C TYR A 33 -5.99 15.34 -11.47
N GLY A 34 -7.19 15.25 -12.04
CA GLY A 34 -7.46 14.54 -13.30
C GLY A 34 -7.82 13.05 -13.15
N LEU A 35 -7.76 12.49 -11.94
CA LEU A 35 -8.31 11.16 -11.67
C LEU A 35 -9.83 11.26 -11.48
N ILE A 36 -10.59 10.38 -12.16
CA ILE A 36 -12.02 10.23 -11.90
C ILE A 36 -12.18 9.56 -10.54
N ALA A 37 -12.84 10.25 -9.61
CA ALA A 37 -13.00 9.78 -8.25
C ALA A 37 -13.97 8.60 -8.17
N TYR A 38 -13.60 7.56 -7.39
CA TYR A 38 -14.49 6.47 -7.01
C TYR A 38 -14.81 6.55 -5.52
N GLY A 39 -13.82 6.40 -4.65
CA GLY A 39 -13.94 6.62 -3.22
C GLY A 39 -13.00 7.73 -2.79
N SER A 40 -13.48 8.98 -2.79
CA SER A 40 -12.63 10.18 -2.63
C SER A 40 -11.80 10.19 -1.35
N SER A 41 -12.29 9.55 -0.28
CA SER A 41 -11.57 9.42 1.00
C SER A 41 -10.53 8.28 1.01
N LEU A 42 -10.50 7.43 -0.04
CA LEU A 42 -9.68 6.22 -0.12
C LEU A 42 -8.74 6.22 -1.33
N ASP A 43 -9.17 6.79 -2.46
CA ASP A 43 -8.42 6.75 -3.72
C ASP A 43 -7.03 7.32 -3.59
N GLN A 44 -6.03 6.58 -4.10
CA GLN A 44 -4.65 7.02 -4.14
C GLN A 44 -3.97 6.53 -5.42
N ILE A 45 -3.20 7.41 -6.07
CA ILE A 45 -2.33 7.05 -7.19
C ILE A 45 -1.02 6.51 -6.64
N GLY A 46 -0.50 5.47 -7.28
CA GLY A 46 0.79 4.89 -6.90
C GLY A 46 1.50 4.19 -8.06
N PRO A 47 2.79 3.90 -7.89
CA PRO A 47 3.64 3.28 -8.90
C PRO A 47 3.46 1.77 -8.97
N VAL A 48 3.70 1.24 -10.18
CA VAL A 48 3.87 -0.19 -10.47
C VAL A 48 5.14 -0.34 -11.30
N ALA A 49 6.03 -1.23 -10.88
CA ALA A 49 7.33 -1.46 -11.52
C ALA A 49 7.75 -2.92 -11.39
N LYS A 50 8.87 -3.30 -12.02
CA LYS A 50 9.40 -4.67 -11.94
C LYS A 50 10.01 -5.00 -10.58
N ASP A 51 10.59 -4.00 -9.91
CA ASP A 51 11.24 -4.14 -8.62
C ASP A 51 10.99 -2.93 -7.70
N VAL A 52 11.44 -3.04 -6.46
CA VAL A 52 11.23 -2.02 -5.42
C VAL A 52 12.00 -0.73 -5.74
N THR A 53 13.20 -0.83 -6.32
CA THR A 53 14.03 0.33 -6.65
C THR A 53 13.37 1.20 -7.70
N ASP A 54 12.91 0.58 -8.78
CA ASP A 54 12.15 1.26 -9.83
C ASP A 54 10.84 1.86 -9.30
N CYS A 55 10.16 1.14 -8.39
CA CYS A 55 8.93 1.61 -7.76
C CYS A 55 9.18 2.85 -6.90
N ALA A 56 10.26 2.86 -6.11
CA ALA A 56 10.67 4.00 -5.30
C ALA A 56 11.08 5.19 -6.16
N ALA A 57 11.85 4.97 -7.23
CA ALA A 57 12.26 6.02 -8.16
C ALA A 57 11.07 6.69 -8.87
N LEU A 58 10.07 5.89 -9.29
CA LEU A 58 8.86 6.42 -9.87
C LEU A 58 8.04 7.21 -8.84
N LEU A 59 7.91 6.69 -7.61
CA LEU A 59 7.23 7.41 -6.53
C LEU A 59 7.94 8.72 -6.20
N GLN A 60 9.27 8.73 -6.12
CA GLN A 60 10.08 9.94 -5.91
C GLN A 60 9.78 11.02 -6.96
N THR A 61 9.52 10.59 -8.20
CA THR A 61 9.26 11.51 -9.32
C THR A 61 7.86 12.12 -9.25
N VAL A 62 6.84 11.37 -8.79
CA VAL A 62 5.43 11.80 -8.83
C VAL A 62 4.89 12.32 -7.49
N ALA A 63 5.58 12.05 -6.39
CA ALA A 63 5.19 12.53 -5.07
C ALA A 63 5.48 14.02 -4.94
N SER A 64 4.43 14.83 -4.84
CA SER A 64 4.56 16.28 -4.69
C SER A 64 3.26 16.90 -4.20
N TYR A 65 3.35 18.10 -3.63
CA TYR A 65 2.18 18.91 -3.36
C TYR A 65 1.63 19.53 -4.64
N ASP A 66 0.32 19.39 -4.83
CA ASP A 66 -0.41 20.02 -5.93
C ASP A 66 -1.58 20.85 -5.39
N ALA A 67 -1.55 22.14 -5.60
CA ALA A 67 -2.62 23.07 -5.18
C ALA A 67 -3.96 22.83 -5.89
N LYS A 68 -3.99 22.07 -6.98
CA LYS A 68 -5.20 21.71 -7.72
C LYS A 68 -5.94 20.52 -7.11
N ASP A 69 -5.28 19.77 -6.24
CA ASP A 69 -5.88 18.67 -5.48
C ASP A 69 -6.00 19.08 -4.01
N ALA A 70 -7.23 19.33 -3.56
CA ALA A 70 -7.51 19.72 -2.17
C ALA A 70 -7.07 18.68 -1.13
N THR A 71 -6.84 17.43 -1.54
CA THR A 71 -6.38 16.34 -0.68
C THR A 71 -4.87 16.15 -0.69
N SER A 72 -4.17 16.85 -1.60
CA SER A 72 -2.71 16.82 -1.67
C SER A 72 -2.09 17.43 -0.41
N MET A 73 -1.19 16.69 0.24
CA MET A 73 -0.59 17.10 1.49
C MET A 73 0.77 17.76 1.28
N LYS A 74 0.93 18.94 1.90
CA LYS A 74 2.27 19.53 2.00
C LYS A 74 3.09 18.72 3.00
N ARG A 75 4.21 18.21 2.54
CA ARG A 75 5.22 17.52 3.37
C ARG A 75 6.58 18.08 2.98
N ASP A 76 7.54 17.88 3.88
CA ASP A 76 8.95 18.11 3.58
C ASP A 76 9.39 17.17 2.45
N ASP A 77 10.53 17.45 1.85
CA ASP A 77 11.02 16.75 0.67
C ASP A 77 10.98 15.24 0.86
N TYR A 78 10.34 14.57 -0.09
CA TYR A 78 10.29 13.12 -0.12
C TYR A 78 11.64 12.56 -0.56
N ASP A 79 12.18 11.61 0.19
CA ASP A 79 13.38 10.87 -0.19
C ASP A 79 13.14 9.35 -0.03
N PHE A 80 12.42 8.79 -1.00
CA PHE A 80 12.12 7.35 -1.01
C PHE A 80 13.34 6.51 -1.42
N MET A 81 14.29 7.10 -2.15
CA MET A 81 15.47 6.36 -2.60
C MET A 81 16.44 6.08 -1.44
N SER A 82 16.61 7.03 -0.53
CA SER A 82 17.45 6.82 0.66
C SER A 82 16.86 5.82 1.67
N ALA A 83 15.55 5.55 1.56
CA ALA A 83 14.88 4.54 2.39
C ALA A 83 15.15 3.09 1.95
N LEU A 84 15.81 2.89 0.80
CA LEU A 84 16.23 1.58 0.33
C LEU A 84 17.48 1.13 1.10
N LYS A 85 17.26 0.52 2.25
CA LYS A 85 18.31 0.06 3.16
C LYS A 85 18.35 -1.46 3.22
N GLU A 86 19.54 -2.03 3.47
CA GLU A 86 19.69 -3.45 3.78
C GLU A 86 19.42 -3.76 5.25
N ASP A 87 19.76 -2.82 6.15
CA ASP A 87 19.51 -2.93 7.59
C ASP A 87 18.09 -2.43 7.90
N VAL A 88 17.32 -3.27 8.57
CA VAL A 88 15.94 -3.02 9.01
C VAL A 88 15.74 -3.26 10.50
N SER A 89 16.81 -3.16 11.27
CA SER A 89 16.82 -3.41 12.72
C SER A 89 15.98 -2.41 13.52
N ASP A 90 15.62 -1.29 12.93
CA ASP A 90 14.73 -0.28 13.50
C ASP A 90 13.24 -0.55 13.21
N LEU A 91 12.91 -1.57 12.42
CA LEU A 91 11.53 -1.88 12.05
C LEU A 91 10.87 -2.86 13.02
N LYS A 92 9.62 -2.55 13.35
CA LYS A 92 8.68 -3.48 14.01
C LYS A 92 7.62 -3.91 13.02
N ILE A 93 7.47 -5.21 12.83
CA ILE A 93 6.56 -5.82 11.86
C ILE A 93 5.51 -6.60 12.63
N GLY A 94 4.26 -6.16 12.53
CA GLY A 94 3.12 -6.87 13.09
C GLY A 94 2.47 -7.80 12.06
N ILE A 95 2.20 -9.03 12.43
CA ILE A 95 1.50 -10.03 11.61
C ILE A 95 0.14 -10.31 12.27
N PRO A 96 -0.98 -9.86 11.67
CA PRO A 96 -2.30 -10.17 12.21
C PRO A 96 -2.62 -11.66 12.08
N ASN A 97 -2.96 -12.33 13.19
CA ASN A 97 -3.34 -13.75 13.19
C ASN A 97 -4.53 -14.03 12.26
N SER A 98 -5.51 -13.13 12.22
CA SER A 98 -6.72 -13.22 11.40
C SER A 98 -6.46 -13.27 9.89
N TYR A 99 -5.29 -12.82 9.42
CA TYR A 99 -4.94 -12.87 7.99
C TYR A 99 -4.56 -14.27 7.51
N PHE A 100 -4.31 -15.21 8.43
CA PHE A 100 -3.93 -16.59 8.15
C PHE A 100 -5.07 -17.59 8.43
N GLY A 101 -6.33 -17.12 8.32
CA GLY A 101 -7.53 -17.93 8.52
C GLY A 101 -7.79 -18.97 7.42
N GLU A 102 -8.95 -19.62 7.51
CA GLU A 102 -9.42 -20.57 6.50
C GLU A 102 -9.57 -19.89 5.14
N GLY A 103 -9.19 -20.61 4.06
CA GLY A 103 -9.29 -20.14 2.68
C GLY A 103 -8.03 -19.46 2.13
N LEU A 104 -7.02 -19.18 2.94
CA LEU A 104 -5.73 -18.72 2.44
C LEU A 104 -4.95 -19.89 1.83
N ASP A 105 -4.50 -19.71 0.57
CA ASP A 105 -3.66 -20.67 -0.11
C ASP A 105 -2.38 -20.96 0.69
N PRO A 106 -2.03 -22.23 0.96
CA PRO A 106 -0.85 -22.57 1.76
C PRO A 106 0.47 -22.04 1.19
N GLN A 107 0.61 -21.95 -0.13
CA GLN A 107 1.84 -21.42 -0.77
C GLN A 107 1.96 -19.91 -0.57
N VAL A 108 0.82 -19.19 -0.59
CA VAL A 108 0.78 -17.75 -0.28
C VAL A 108 1.17 -17.53 1.18
N LYS A 109 0.59 -18.31 2.10
CA LYS A 109 0.95 -18.27 3.53
C LYS A 109 2.45 -18.48 3.74
N GLU A 110 2.99 -19.53 3.15
CA GLU A 110 4.42 -19.87 3.25
C GLU A 110 5.30 -18.74 2.72
N SER A 111 4.94 -18.15 1.58
CA SER A 111 5.71 -17.05 0.96
C SER A 111 5.74 -15.80 1.85
N ILE A 112 4.60 -15.46 2.49
CA ILE A 112 4.52 -14.31 3.40
C ILE A 112 5.37 -14.58 4.66
N LEU A 113 5.29 -15.77 5.24
CA LEU A 113 6.07 -16.11 6.43
C LEU A 113 7.57 -16.14 6.13
N LYS A 114 7.99 -16.65 4.96
CA LYS A 114 9.39 -16.57 4.51
C LYS A 114 9.87 -15.12 4.37
N ALA A 115 9.03 -14.22 3.85
CA ALA A 115 9.37 -12.80 3.78
C ALA A 115 9.58 -12.20 5.18
N ALA A 116 8.71 -12.54 6.14
CA ALA A 116 8.87 -12.12 7.54
C ALA A 116 10.16 -12.66 8.17
N ASP A 117 10.50 -13.92 7.90
CA ASP A 117 11.76 -14.54 8.38
C ASP A 117 13.00 -13.84 7.79
N VAL A 118 12.95 -13.44 6.52
CA VAL A 118 14.04 -12.66 5.88
C VAL A 118 14.23 -11.31 6.57
N LEU A 119 13.13 -10.61 6.87
CA LEU A 119 13.19 -9.32 7.57
C LEU A 119 13.71 -9.49 9.01
N LYS A 120 13.26 -10.53 9.71
CA LYS A 120 13.76 -10.88 11.04
C LYS A 120 15.25 -11.21 11.04
N ALA A 121 15.72 -11.95 10.03
CA ALA A 121 17.15 -12.26 9.88
C ALA A 121 18.00 -11.01 9.58
N ARG A 122 17.38 -9.94 9.07
CA ARG A 122 18.01 -8.62 8.84
C ARG A 122 17.85 -7.66 10.02
N GLY A 123 17.34 -8.12 11.15
CA GLY A 123 17.27 -7.38 12.40
C GLY A 123 15.88 -6.84 12.77
N ALA A 124 14.87 -6.93 11.92
CA ALA A 124 13.52 -6.48 12.26
C ALA A 124 12.92 -7.29 13.40
N GLU A 125 12.16 -6.63 14.27
CA GLU A 125 11.32 -7.26 15.28
C GLU A 125 10.00 -7.71 14.63
N VAL A 126 9.64 -9.00 14.78
CA VAL A 126 8.40 -9.56 14.20
C VAL A 126 7.50 -10.05 15.32
N GLU A 127 6.28 -9.51 15.39
CA GLU A 127 5.28 -9.84 16.41
C GLU A 127 3.96 -10.27 15.77
N TYR A 128 3.24 -11.19 16.42
CA TYR A 128 1.88 -11.57 16.05
C TYR A 128 0.87 -10.84 16.94
N PHE A 129 -0.25 -10.42 16.38
CA PHE A 129 -1.30 -9.72 17.12
C PHE A 129 -2.68 -10.00 16.54
N ASP A 130 -3.72 -9.65 17.28
CA ASP A 130 -5.11 -9.80 16.85
C ASP A 130 -5.68 -8.45 16.41
N LEU A 131 -6.53 -8.46 15.38
CA LEU A 131 -7.27 -7.31 14.86
C LEU A 131 -8.77 -7.55 15.08
N ASP A 132 -9.32 -6.99 16.15
CA ASP A 132 -10.70 -7.23 16.59
C ASP A 132 -11.77 -6.76 15.59
N LEU A 133 -11.44 -5.76 14.74
CA LEU A 133 -12.40 -5.13 13.81
C LEU A 133 -12.20 -5.54 12.36
N ILE A 134 -11.36 -6.53 12.07
CA ILE A 134 -11.01 -6.89 10.69
C ILE A 134 -12.23 -7.33 9.87
N ASP A 135 -13.20 -7.98 10.50
CA ASP A 135 -14.42 -8.47 9.84
C ASP A 135 -15.31 -7.34 9.32
N TYR A 136 -15.16 -6.14 9.87
CA TYR A 136 -15.88 -4.95 9.42
C TYR A 136 -15.18 -4.19 8.30
N ALA A 137 -13.92 -4.49 7.98
CA ALA A 137 -13.12 -3.73 7.02
C ALA A 137 -13.74 -3.74 5.61
N ILE A 138 -14.11 -4.90 5.09
CA ILE A 138 -14.72 -5.05 3.77
C ILE A 138 -16.13 -4.44 3.72
N PRO A 139 -17.05 -4.75 4.66
CA PRO A 139 -18.34 -4.07 4.71
C PRO A 139 -18.26 -2.55 4.79
N ALA A 140 -17.38 -2.00 5.64
CA ALA A 140 -17.16 -0.57 5.76
C ALA A 140 -16.66 0.04 4.44
N TYR A 141 -15.71 -0.62 3.77
CA TYR A 141 -15.23 -0.20 2.46
C TYR A 141 -16.38 -0.08 1.45
N TYR A 142 -17.23 -1.09 1.32
CA TYR A 142 -18.34 -1.05 0.36
C TYR A 142 -19.36 0.04 0.67
N VAL A 143 -19.67 0.30 1.93
CA VAL A 143 -20.57 1.39 2.33
C VAL A 143 -19.99 2.74 1.96
N ILE A 144 -18.74 3.01 2.32
CA ILE A 144 -18.05 4.28 2.06
C ILE A 144 -17.89 4.50 0.55
N ALA A 145 -17.30 3.53 -0.16
CA ALA A 145 -17.01 3.67 -1.59
C ALA A 145 -18.29 3.84 -2.43
N SER A 146 -19.37 3.10 -2.11
CA SER A 146 -20.64 3.24 -2.82
C SER A 146 -21.30 4.59 -2.56
N ALA A 147 -21.25 5.10 -1.33
CA ALA A 147 -21.80 6.40 -0.96
C ALA A 147 -21.04 7.54 -1.67
N GLU A 148 -19.71 7.50 -1.65
CA GLU A 148 -18.87 8.51 -2.29
C GLU A 148 -19.00 8.46 -3.82
N ALA A 149 -18.98 7.28 -4.43
CA ALA A 149 -19.14 7.11 -5.88
C ALA A 149 -20.50 7.66 -6.39
N SER A 150 -21.53 7.60 -5.56
CA SER A 150 -22.85 8.14 -5.94
C SER A 150 -22.97 9.66 -5.77
N SER A 151 -22.03 10.28 -5.07
CA SER A 151 -22.01 11.73 -4.79
C SER A 151 -20.96 12.50 -5.58
N ASN A 152 -20.04 11.83 -6.24
CA ASN A 152 -18.94 12.40 -7.04
C ASN A 152 -19.39 12.90 -8.42
#